data_58ab7d021cfaad5e4981c17907d9457e
#
_entry.id   58ab7d021cfaad5e4981c17907d9457e
#
_cell.length_a   1.000
_cell.length_b   1.000
_cell.length_c   1.000
_cell.angle_alpha   90.00
_cell.angle_beta   90.00
_cell.angle_gamma   90.00
#
_symmetry.space_group_name_H-M   'P 1'
#
loop_
_entity.id
_entity.type
_entity.pdbx_description
1 polymer ?
#
loop_
_entity_poly.entity_id
_entity_poly.type
_entity_poly.pdbx_seq_one_letter_code
_entity_poly.pdbx_strand_id
1 'polypeptide(L)'
;IVTGRDLRFETRYDQKVSEIMTPRERLITVPEGTTPEQAKHLLNKHKLERLLVVNDAFELKGLITVKDITKQLNFPNAARDGAGKLRVGAAVGVGEGTEERVEALARAGVDAIVVDTAHGHSKGVLDRVRWVKQNYPHIEVIGGNIATGAAALALVEAGADGVKVGIGPGSICTTRIVAGVGVPQIMAV
;
A
#
# COMPACT_ATOMS: atom_id res chain seq x y z
N ILE A 1 18.39 -2.26 20.36
CA ILE A 1 17.28 -3.01 19.74
C ILE A 1 16.85 -4.16 20.63
N VAL A 2 15.54 -4.44 20.67
CA VAL A 2 14.96 -5.65 21.29
C VAL A 2 14.27 -6.46 20.20
N THR A 3 14.45 -7.75 20.21
CA THR A 3 13.86 -8.68 19.24
C THR A 3 13.04 -9.74 19.95
N GLY A 4 12.16 -10.45 19.22
CA GLY A 4 11.42 -11.59 19.77
C GLY A 4 12.33 -12.72 20.29
N ARG A 5 13.60 -12.75 19.88
CA ARG A 5 14.58 -13.71 20.39
C ARG A 5 14.99 -13.37 21.83
N ASP A 6 15.17 -12.08 22.12
CA ASP A 6 15.54 -11.58 23.43
C ASP A 6 14.42 -11.78 24.45
N LEU A 7 13.15 -11.74 23.99
CA LEU A 7 11.96 -11.90 24.82
C LEU A 7 11.45 -13.34 24.92
N ARG A 8 11.94 -14.27 24.09
CA ARG A 8 11.35 -15.61 23.92
C ARG A 8 11.21 -16.41 25.21
N PHE A 9 12.18 -16.28 26.09
CA PHE A 9 12.24 -17.01 27.36
C PHE A 9 12.31 -16.08 28.57
N GLU A 10 12.08 -14.77 28.36
CA GLU A 10 12.09 -13.80 29.44
C GLU A 10 10.78 -13.92 30.26
N THR A 11 10.92 -13.98 31.55
CA THR A 11 9.81 -14.12 32.51
C THR A 11 9.64 -12.87 33.40
N ARG A 12 10.67 -12.01 33.44
CA ARG A 12 10.69 -10.77 34.27
C ARG A 12 10.26 -9.60 33.40
N TYR A 13 8.96 -9.37 33.27
CA TYR A 13 8.42 -8.30 32.43
C TYR A 13 8.46 -6.89 33.03
N ASP A 14 8.87 -6.76 34.28
CA ASP A 14 9.05 -5.53 35.03
C ASP A 14 10.46 -4.93 34.94
N GLN A 15 11.41 -5.66 34.33
CA GLN A 15 12.77 -5.17 34.12
C GLN A 15 12.85 -4.09 33.03
N LYS A 16 13.90 -3.26 33.10
CA LYS A 16 14.13 -2.21 32.10
C LYS A 16 14.53 -2.81 30.75
N VAL A 17 14.06 -2.22 29.66
CA VAL A 17 14.44 -2.61 28.29
C VAL A 17 15.95 -2.59 28.09
N SER A 18 16.68 -1.66 28.75
CA SER A 18 18.14 -1.58 28.70
C SER A 18 18.87 -2.83 29.21
N GLU A 19 18.23 -3.64 30.03
CA GLU A 19 18.82 -4.87 30.59
C GLU A 19 18.77 -6.06 29.62
N ILE A 20 17.83 -6.03 28.67
CA ILE A 20 17.59 -7.12 27.72
C ILE A 20 17.94 -6.77 26.27
N MET A 21 18.07 -5.49 25.95
CA MET A 21 18.35 -5.04 24.59
C MET A 21 19.78 -5.33 24.15
N THR A 22 19.99 -5.44 22.85
CA THR A 22 21.32 -5.31 22.26
C THR A 22 21.74 -3.83 22.35
N PRO A 23 22.79 -3.49 23.13
CA PRO A 23 23.24 -2.12 23.32
C PRO A 23 23.92 -1.56 22.07
N ARG A 24 24.08 -0.24 22.02
CA ARG A 24 24.56 0.52 20.86
C ARG A 24 25.89 -0.01 20.32
N GLU A 25 26.83 -0.32 21.19
CA GLU A 25 28.20 -0.75 20.86
C GLU A 25 28.25 -2.10 20.15
N ARG A 26 27.20 -2.88 20.29
CA ARG A 26 27.07 -4.22 19.66
C ARG A 26 26.18 -4.22 18.44
N LEU A 27 25.61 -3.06 18.06
CA LEU A 27 24.76 -2.98 16.86
C LEU A 27 25.61 -2.99 15.59
N ILE A 28 25.17 -3.77 14.63
CA ILE A 28 25.65 -3.69 13.25
C ILE A 28 24.67 -2.81 12.50
N THR A 29 25.15 -1.66 12.05
CA THR A 29 24.37 -0.65 11.35
C THR A 29 24.95 -0.38 9.97
N VAL A 30 24.15 0.26 9.13
CA VAL A 30 24.53 0.71 7.79
C VAL A 30 24.10 2.15 7.56
N PRO A 31 24.81 2.92 6.72
CA PRO A 31 24.38 4.26 6.34
C PRO A 31 23.17 4.25 5.40
N GLU A 32 22.53 5.40 5.24
CA GLU A 32 21.54 5.64 4.19
C GLU A 32 22.17 5.42 2.82
N GLY A 33 21.40 4.88 1.87
CA GLY A 33 21.88 4.56 0.52
C GLY A 33 22.61 3.21 0.40
N THR A 34 22.71 2.42 1.47
CA THR A 34 23.28 1.05 1.42
C THR A 34 22.50 0.19 0.41
N THR A 35 23.22 -0.42 -0.54
CA THR A 35 22.61 -1.27 -1.57
C THR A 35 22.10 -2.60 -1.01
N PRO A 36 21.11 -3.24 -1.66
CA PRO A 36 20.65 -4.58 -1.27
C PRO A 36 21.76 -5.63 -1.20
N GLU A 37 22.73 -5.58 -2.09
CA GLU A 37 23.87 -6.50 -2.15
C GLU A 37 24.80 -6.33 -0.93
N GLN A 38 25.10 -5.08 -0.58
CA GLN A 38 25.91 -4.76 0.61
C GLN A 38 25.17 -5.22 1.88
N ALA A 39 23.87 -4.92 1.97
CA ALA A 39 23.05 -5.35 3.10
C ALA A 39 23.00 -6.88 3.21
N LYS A 40 22.80 -7.60 2.11
CA LYS A 40 22.80 -9.07 2.04
C LYS A 40 24.11 -9.66 2.54
N HIS A 41 25.24 -9.07 2.13
CA HIS A 41 26.58 -9.51 2.59
C HIS A 41 26.70 -9.38 4.12
N LEU A 42 26.33 -8.23 4.69
CA LEU A 42 26.40 -7.99 6.13
C LEU A 42 25.45 -8.88 6.93
N LEU A 43 24.19 -9.03 6.46
CA LEU A 43 23.21 -9.93 7.07
C LEU A 43 23.74 -11.36 7.15
N ASN A 44 24.34 -11.85 6.05
CA ASN A 44 24.92 -13.20 6.02
C ASN A 44 26.18 -13.32 6.89
N LYS A 45 27.10 -12.36 6.81
CA LYS A 45 28.36 -12.35 7.59
C LYS A 45 28.08 -12.38 9.10
N HIS A 46 27.14 -11.58 9.57
CA HIS A 46 26.83 -11.45 10.99
C HIS A 46 25.66 -12.32 11.45
N LYS A 47 25.07 -13.14 10.57
CA LYS A 47 23.91 -14.01 10.85
C LYS A 47 22.73 -13.24 11.42
N LEU A 48 22.49 -12.04 10.88
CA LEU A 48 21.41 -11.15 11.27
C LEU A 48 20.20 -11.29 10.32
N GLU A 49 19.03 -11.02 10.83
CA GLU A 49 17.79 -10.93 10.03
C GLU A 49 17.44 -9.48 9.66
N ARG A 50 18.04 -8.52 10.35
CA ARG A 50 17.74 -7.09 10.24
C ARG A 50 19.00 -6.24 10.39
N LEU A 51 19.10 -5.18 9.59
CA LEU A 51 20.11 -4.13 9.71
C LEU A 51 19.42 -2.79 9.95
N LEU A 52 19.90 -2.06 10.94
CA LEU A 52 19.46 -0.70 11.20
C LEU A 52 20.17 0.25 10.23
N VAL A 53 19.42 1.10 9.57
CA VAL A 53 19.95 2.21 8.76
C VAL A 53 20.01 3.45 9.64
N VAL A 54 21.19 4.04 9.76
CA VAL A 54 21.42 5.23 10.59
C VAL A 54 22.13 6.32 9.79
N ASN A 55 21.94 7.58 10.19
CA ASN A 55 22.72 8.70 9.69
C ASN A 55 24.01 8.90 10.51
N ASP A 56 24.81 9.92 10.18
CA ASP A 56 26.08 10.25 10.85
C ASP A 56 25.89 10.60 12.33
N ALA A 57 24.71 11.13 12.72
CA ALA A 57 24.35 11.39 14.12
C ALA A 57 23.86 10.13 14.86
N PHE A 58 23.89 8.96 14.21
CA PHE A 58 23.39 7.70 14.73
C PHE A 58 21.87 7.71 15.01
N GLU A 59 21.12 8.51 14.27
CA GLU A 59 19.66 8.49 14.32
C GLU A 59 19.12 7.40 13.38
N LEU A 60 18.12 6.67 13.84
CA LEU A 60 17.47 5.62 13.06
C LEU A 60 16.69 6.23 11.87
N LYS A 61 17.07 5.87 10.65
CA LYS A 61 16.43 6.30 9.39
C LYS A 61 15.67 5.19 8.70
N GLY A 62 16.01 3.93 8.96
CA GLY A 62 15.34 2.81 8.32
C GLY A 62 15.74 1.46 8.88
N LEU A 63 15.16 0.43 8.28
CA LEU A 63 15.43 -0.97 8.61
C LEU A 63 15.46 -1.78 7.31
N ILE A 64 16.52 -2.54 7.10
CA ILE A 64 16.64 -3.51 6.00
C ILE A 64 16.52 -4.91 6.59
N THR A 65 15.64 -5.75 6.04
CA THR A 65 15.46 -7.11 6.52
C THR A 65 15.73 -8.15 5.43
N VAL A 66 16.11 -9.36 5.83
CA VAL A 66 16.21 -10.53 4.92
C VAL A 66 14.89 -10.73 4.17
N LYS A 67 13.75 -10.50 4.86
CA LYS A 67 12.42 -10.65 4.26
C LYS A 67 12.17 -9.67 3.13
N ASP A 68 12.64 -8.41 3.24
CA ASP A 68 12.49 -7.40 2.18
C ASP A 68 13.29 -7.78 0.94
N ILE A 69 14.54 -8.23 1.13
CA ILE A 69 15.40 -8.70 0.04
C ILE A 69 14.79 -9.93 -0.64
N THR A 70 14.33 -10.91 0.14
CA THR A 70 13.68 -12.12 -0.41
C THR A 70 12.42 -11.78 -1.18
N LYS A 71 11.60 -10.84 -0.68
CA LYS A 71 10.40 -10.40 -1.38
C LYS A 71 10.70 -9.67 -2.69
N GLN A 72 11.79 -8.90 -2.77
CA GLN A 72 12.21 -8.29 -4.02
C GLN A 72 12.59 -9.34 -5.08
N LEU A 73 13.28 -10.40 -4.67
CA LEU A 73 13.65 -11.49 -5.56
C LEU A 73 12.45 -12.32 -6.00
N ASN A 74 11.53 -12.62 -5.09
CA ASN A 74 10.37 -13.45 -5.37
C ASN A 74 9.24 -12.70 -6.13
N PHE A 75 9.19 -11.37 -6.03
CA PHE A 75 8.18 -10.51 -6.64
C PHE A 75 8.83 -9.36 -7.42
N PRO A 76 9.56 -9.65 -8.51
CA PRO A 76 10.29 -8.63 -9.28
C PRO A 76 9.35 -7.62 -9.96
N ASN A 77 8.10 -8.01 -10.24
CA ASN A 77 7.09 -7.17 -10.89
C ASN A 77 6.19 -6.40 -9.90
N ALA A 78 6.51 -6.41 -8.61
CA ALA A 78 5.75 -5.63 -7.63
C ALA A 78 5.84 -4.12 -7.95
N ALA A 79 4.68 -3.45 -7.96
CA ALA A 79 4.61 -2.01 -8.19
C ALA A 79 5.29 -1.25 -7.04
N ARG A 80 6.37 -0.53 -7.35
CA ARG A 80 7.16 0.22 -6.37
C ARG A 80 7.35 1.67 -6.83
N ASP A 81 7.55 2.56 -5.87
CA ASP A 81 7.95 3.93 -6.11
C ASP A 81 9.46 4.06 -6.39
N GLY A 82 9.93 5.27 -6.66
CA GLY A 82 11.35 5.57 -6.91
C GLY A 82 12.27 5.29 -5.71
N ALA A 83 11.73 5.17 -4.49
CA ALA A 83 12.45 4.81 -3.28
C ALA A 83 12.39 3.30 -2.98
N GLY A 84 11.77 2.50 -3.87
CA GLY A 84 11.63 1.05 -3.73
C GLY A 84 10.53 0.61 -2.76
N LYS A 85 9.69 1.50 -2.25
CA LYS A 85 8.52 1.15 -1.43
C LYS A 85 7.38 0.66 -2.31
N LEU A 86 6.56 -0.26 -1.80
CA LEU A 86 5.36 -0.70 -2.50
C LEU A 86 4.39 0.47 -2.66
N ARG A 87 3.85 0.62 -3.88
CA ARG A 87 2.73 1.54 -4.11
C ARG A 87 1.48 1.03 -3.41
N VAL A 88 0.69 1.96 -2.86
CA VAL A 88 -0.52 1.65 -2.10
C VAL A 88 -1.73 2.37 -2.67
N GLY A 89 -2.84 1.65 -2.78
CA GLY A 89 -4.14 2.20 -3.15
C GLY A 89 -5.14 2.11 -2.00
N ALA A 90 -6.08 3.05 -1.95
CA ALA A 90 -7.16 3.05 -0.98
C ALA A 90 -8.52 3.25 -1.64
N ALA A 91 -9.51 2.47 -1.23
CA ALA A 91 -10.88 2.60 -1.71
C ALA A 91 -11.64 3.67 -0.92
N VAL A 92 -12.45 4.43 -1.66
CA VAL A 92 -13.38 5.43 -1.12
C VAL A 92 -14.74 5.31 -1.79
N GLY A 93 -15.79 5.74 -1.09
CA GLY A 93 -17.13 5.86 -1.65
C GLY A 93 -17.39 7.23 -2.25
N VAL A 94 -18.70 7.61 -2.29
CA VAL A 94 -19.18 8.91 -2.78
C VAL A 94 -20.02 9.65 -1.74
N GLY A 95 -20.22 9.07 -0.56
CA GLY A 95 -21.02 9.63 0.53
C GLY A 95 -20.32 10.76 1.29
N GLU A 96 -21.00 11.21 2.31
CA GLU A 96 -20.50 12.21 3.27
C GLU A 96 -19.21 11.71 3.96
N GLY A 97 -18.30 12.63 4.29
CA GLY A 97 -17.01 12.30 4.91
C GLY A 97 -15.96 11.73 3.95
N THR A 98 -16.30 11.55 2.65
CA THR A 98 -15.34 10.99 1.68
C THR A 98 -14.21 11.98 1.35
N GLU A 99 -14.49 13.27 1.35
CA GLU A 99 -13.50 14.29 1.03
C GLU A 99 -12.44 14.38 2.10
N GLU A 100 -12.80 14.40 3.36
CA GLU A 100 -11.91 14.36 4.51
C GLU A 100 -11.07 13.08 4.54
N ARG A 101 -11.68 11.95 4.15
CA ARG A 101 -10.97 10.69 4.02
C ARG A 101 -9.92 10.74 2.91
N VAL A 102 -10.25 11.28 1.73
CA VAL A 102 -9.29 11.44 0.63
C VAL A 102 -8.15 12.37 1.04
N GLU A 103 -8.45 13.48 1.71
CA GLU A 103 -7.44 14.40 2.23
C GLU A 103 -6.48 13.70 3.22
N ALA A 104 -7.01 12.91 4.14
CA ALA A 104 -6.19 12.15 5.09
C ALA A 104 -5.31 11.11 4.40
N LEU A 105 -5.83 10.41 3.38
CA LEU A 105 -5.09 9.45 2.56
C LEU A 105 -4.00 10.13 1.73
N ALA A 106 -4.29 11.28 1.13
CA ALA A 106 -3.31 12.07 0.38
C ALA A 106 -2.16 12.53 1.29
N ARG A 107 -2.47 13.03 2.50
CA ARG A 107 -1.45 13.38 3.51
C ARG A 107 -0.63 12.18 3.97
N ALA A 108 -1.22 11.00 4.00
CA ALA A 108 -0.51 9.76 4.33
C ALA A 108 0.35 9.20 3.19
N GLY A 109 0.29 9.81 1.98
CA GLY A 109 1.12 9.42 0.84
C GLY A 109 0.55 8.24 0.05
N VAL A 110 -0.79 8.16 -0.12
CA VAL A 110 -1.42 7.16 -1.00
C VAL A 110 -1.03 7.42 -2.46
N ASP A 111 -0.75 6.35 -3.22
CA ASP A 111 -0.40 6.45 -4.64
C ASP A 111 -1.64 6.45 -5.54
N ALA A 112 -2.69 5.72 -5.15
CA ALA A 112 -3.91 5.61 -5.94
C ALA A 112 -5.18 5.64 -5.07
N ILE A 113 -6.22 6.33 -5.55
CA ILE A 113 -7.56 6.31 -4.99
C ILE A 113 -8.49 5.50 -5.89
N VAL A 114 -9.19 4.54 -5.32
CA VAL A 114 -10.21 3.77 -6.02
C VAL A 114 -11.60 4.26 -5.58
N VAL A 115 -12.31 4.95 -6.46
CA VAL A 115 -13.72 5.31 -6.24
C VAL A 115 -14.56 4.08 -6.55
N ASP A 116 -14.84 3.29 -5.51
CA ASP A 116 -15.40 1.93 -5.62
C ASP A 116 -16.87 1.92 -5.20
N THR A 117 -17.75 1.65 -6.15
CA THR A 117 -19.19 1.57 -5.94
C THR A 117 -19.82 0.44 -6.76
N ALA A 118 -21.04 0.04 -6.41
CA ALA A 118 -21.80 -0.94 -7.17
C ALA A 118 -22.25 -0.40 -8.56
N HIS A 119 -22.23 0.93 -8.78
CA HIS A 119 -22.64 1.56 -10.03
C HIS A 119 -21.73 2.74 -10.39
N GLY A 120 -20.61 2.43 -11.05
CA GLY A 120 -19.57 3.40 -11.43
C GLY A 120 -20.00 4.47 -12.43
N HIS A 121 -21.06 4.25 -13.20
CA HIS A 121 -21.62 5.24 -14.15
C HIS A 121 -22.60 6.21 -13.48
N SER A 122 -22.65 6.28 -12.17
CA SER A 122 -23.48 7.24 -11.46
C SER A 122 -22.84 8.64 -11.43
N LYS A 123 -23.70 9.68 -11.38
CA LYS A 123 -23.26 11.07 -11.27
C LYS A 123 -22.31 11.28 -10.08
N GLY A 124 -22.61 10.68 -8.92
CA GLY A 124 -21.79 10.83 -7.72
C GLY A 124 -20.38 10.28 -7.88
N VAL A 125 -20.20 9.18 -8.65
CA VAL A 125 -18.87 8.62 -8.95
C VAL A 125 -18.11 9.55 -9.88
N LEU A 126 -18.74 9.99 -10.97
CA LEU A 126 -18.09 10.89 -11.94
C LEU A 126 -17.68 12.21 -11.29
N ASP A 127 -18.53 12.79 -10.45
CA ASP A 127 -18.23 14.01 -9.72
C ASP A 127 -17.09 13.78 -8.69
N ARG A 128 -17.07 12.63 -8.01
CA ARG A 128 -16.00 12.29 -7.07
C ARG A 128 -14.65 12.11 -7.77
N VAL A 129 -14.62 11.44 -8.92
CA VAL A 129 -13.41 11.30 -9.75
C VAL A 129 -12.88 12.68 -10.14
N ARG A 130 -13.73 13.56 -10.68
CA ARG A 130 -13.34 14.94 -11.04
C ARG A 130 -12.80 15.71 -9.86
N TRP A 131 -13.46 15.63 -8.72
CA TRP A 131 -13.07 16.31 -7.50
C TRP A 131 -11.68 15.85 -7.01
N VAL A 132 -11.42 14.55 -7.00
CA VAL A 132 -10.10 14.02 -6.60
C VAL A 132 -9.02 14.52 -7.56
N LYS A 133 -9.22 14.40 -8.86
CA LYS A 133 -8.22 14.85 -9.86
C LYS A 133 -7.98 16.36 -9.82
N GLN A 134 -8.98 17.17 -9.52
CA GLN A 134 -8.84 18.63 -9.38
C GLN A 134 -8.03 19.03 -8.13
N ASN A 135 -8.26 18.35 -7.00
CA ASN A 135 -7.61 18.70 -5.74
C ASN A 135 -6.27 17.97 -5.52
N TYR A 136 -6.09 16.78 -6.11
CA TYR A 136 -4.91 15.92 -5.95
C TYR A 136 -4.46 15.36 -7.31
N PRO A 137 -4.02 16.20 -8.26
CA PRO A 137 -3.71 15.79 -9.64
C PRO A 137 -2.57 14.77 -9.75
N HIS A 138 -1.74 14.65 -8.72
CA HIS A 138 -0.63 13.69 -8.64
C HIS A 138 -1.04 12.29 -8.18
N ILE A 139 -2.28 12.12 -7.67
CA ILE A 139 -2.80 10.82 -7.23
C ILE A 139 -3.52 10.17 -8.41
N GLU A 140 -3.20 8.90 -8.69
CA GLU A 140 -3.91 8.11 -9.68
C GLU A 140 -5.32 7.77 -9.20
N VAL A 141 -6.32 7.91 -10.09
CA VAL A 141 -7.72 7.66 -9.74
C VAL A 141 -8.31 6.55 -10.61
N ILE A 142 -8.82 5.53 -9.95
CA ILE A 142 -9.53 4.42 -10.59
C ILE A 142 -11.00 4.52 -10.23
N GLY A 143 -11.89 4.57 -11.24
CA GLY A 143 -13.34 4.62 -11.04
C GLY A 143 -14.04 3.31 -11.37
N GLY A 144 -15.06 2.94 -10.62
CA GLY A 144 -15.86 1.75 -10.89
C GLY A 144 -16.93 1.45 -9.84
N ASN A 145 -17.62 0.31 -9.99
CA ASN A 145 -17.46 -0.70 -11.05
C ASN A 145 -18.37 -0.40 -12.24
N ILE A 146 -17.89 -0.75 -13.41
CA ILE A 146 -18.62 -0.54 -14.67
C ILE A 146 -18.73 -1.84 -15.46
N ALA A 147 -19.61 -1.86 -16.48
CA ALA A 147 -19.80 -2.98 -17.38
C ALA A 147 -20.12 -2.57 -18.83
N THR A 148 -19.91 -1.30 -19.21
CA THR A 148 -20.21 -0.79 -20.56
C THR A 148 -19.13 0.18 -21.01
N GLY A 149 -18.88 0.22 -22.35
CA GLY A 149 -17.95 1.20 -22.94
C GLY A 149 -18.36 2.65 -22.71
N ALA A 150 -19.69 2.96 -22.69
CA ALA A 150 -20.17 4.31 -22.37
C ALA A 150 -19.78 4.75 -20.94
N ALA A 151 -19.83 3.82 -19.98
CA ALA A 151 -19.41 4.11 -18.61
C ALA A 151 -17.88 4.30 -18.51
N ALA A 152 -17.12 3.52 -19.27
CA ALA A 152 -15.66 3.69 -19.34
C ALA A 152 -15.30 5.08 -19.91
N LEU A 153 -15.92 5.48 -21.01
CA LEU A 153 -15.72 6.79 -21.62
C LEU A 153 -16.07 7.92 -20.65
N ALA A 154 -17.21 7.84 -19.96
CA ALA A 154 -17.64 8.84 -18.99
C ALA A 154 -16.62 8.99 -17.82
N LEU A 155 -16.02 7.89 -17.34
CA LEU A 155 -14.98 7.93 -16.32
C LEU A 155 -13.68 8.55 -16.83
N VAL A 156 -13.26 8.24 -18.06
CA VAL A 156 -12.10 8.86 -18.71
C VAL A 156 -12.31 10.36 -18.88
N GLU A 157 -13.49 10.79 -19.35
CA GLU A 157 -13.87 12.21 -19.45
C GLU A 157 -13.94 12.92 -18.08
N ALA A 158 -14.23 12.17 -17.01
CA ALA A 158 -14.15 12.67 -15.64
C ALA A 158 -12.71 12.79 -15.11
N GLY A 159 -11.71 12.26 -15.85
CA GLY A 159 -10.29 12.32 -15.51
C GLY A 159 -9.76 11.07 -14.80
N ALA A 160 -10.47 9.94 -14.84
CA ALA A 160 -9.95 8.69 -14.28
C ALA A 160 -8.74 8.18 -15.05
N ASP A 161 -7.71 7.74 -14.34
CA ASP A 161 -6.49 7.12 -14.90
C ASP A 161 -6.71 5.63 -15.18
N GLY A 162 -7.71 5.02 -14.55
CA GLY A 162 -8.11 3.64 -14.76
C GLY A 162 -9.58 3.41 -14.48
N VAL A 163 -10.11 2.29 -15.02
CA VAL A 163 -11.49 1.86 -14.81
C VAL A 163 -11.55 0.46 -14.22
N LYS A 164 -12.43 0.25 -13.26
CA LYS A 164 -12.66 -1.06 -12.62
C LYS A 164 -13.87 -1.71 -13.25
N VAL A 165 -13.62 -2.74 -14.07
CA VAL A 165 -14.65 -3.44 -14.88
C VAL A 165 -15.13 -4.70 -14.19
N GLY A 166 -16.44 -4.86 -14.09
CA GLY A 166 -17.12 -6.05 -13.59
C GLY A 166 -18.16 -5.72 -12.52
N ILE A 167 -19.36 -6.28 -12.68
CA ILE A 167 -20.47 -6.14 -11.73
C ILE A 167 -21.00 -7.52 -11.38
N GLY A 168 -20.80 -7.97 -10.15
CA GLY A 168 -21.27 -9.22 -9.60
C GLY A 168 -20.67 -10.50 -10.20
N PRO A 169 -19.43 -10.55 -10.77
CA PRO A 169 -18.91 -11.76 -11.40
C PRO A 169 -18.39 -12.80 -10.41
N GLY A 170 -18.10 -12.41 -9.18
CA GLY A 170 -17.54 -13.31 -8.17
C GLY A 170 -18.54 -14.38 -7.69
N SER A 171 -18.06 -15.59 -7.43
CA SER A 171 -18.89 -16.70 -6.95
C SER A 171 -19.56 -16.41 -5.61
N ILE A 172 -18.90 -15.62 -4.76
CA ILE A 172 -19.37 -15.20 -3.43
C ILE A 172 -20.14 -13.87 -3.44
N CYS A 173 -20.24 -13.20 -4.61
CA CYS A 173 -20.84 -11.88 -4.71
C CYS A 173 -22.37 -11.97 -4.54
N THR A 174 -22.92 -11.22 -3.59
CA THR A 174 -24.34 -11.15 -3.29
C THR A 174 -25.11 -10.11 -4.11
N THR A 175 -24.43 -9.23 -4.84
CA THR A 175 -25.04 -8.15 -5.64
C THR A 175 -26.12 -8.68 -6.60
N ARG A 176 -25.84 -9.80 -7.29
CA ARG A 176 -26.79 -10.43 -8.20
C ARG A 176 -28.06 -10.92 -7.50
N ILE A 177 -27.93 -11.39 -6.27
CA ILE A 177 -29.05 -11.94 -5.48
C ILE A 177 -29.83 -10.81 -4.84
N VAL A 178 -29.15 -9.83 -4.24
CA VAL A 178 -29.76 -8.75 -3.46
C VAL A 178 -30.32 -7.65 -4.37
N ALA A 179 -29.55 -7.23 -5.38
CA ALA A 179 -29.91 -6.11 -6.26
C ALA A 179 -30.43 -6.55 -7.64
N GLY A 180 -30.35 -7.85 -7.97
CA GLY A 180 -30.72 -8.37 -9.30
C GLY A 180 -29.82 -7.85 -10.42
N VAL A 181 -28.63 -7.35 -10.12
CA VAL A 181 -27.72 -6.72 -11.07
C VAL A 181 -26.43 -7.53 -11.16
N GLY A 182 -26.02 -7.82 -12.38
CA GLY A 182 -24.76 -8.51 -12.66
C GLY A 182 -24.54 -8.70 -14.13
N VAL A 183 -23.26 -8.74 -14.55
CA VAL A 183 -22.86 -8.96 -15.95
C VAL A 183 -21.77 -10.01 -15.97
N PRO A 184 -21.82 -11.02 -16.86
CA PRO A 184 -20.70 -11.93 -17.06
C PRO A 184 -19.42 -11.15 -17.41
N GLN A 185 -18.28 -11.50 -16.79
CA GLN A 185 -17.06 -10.70 -16.93
C GLN A 185 -16.58 -10.55 -18.37
N ILE A 186 -16.69 -11.60 -19.18
CA ILE A 186 -16.30 -11.57 -20.61
C ILE A 186 -17.18 -10.59 -21.43
N MET A 187 -18.44 -10.37 -21.01
CA MET A 187 -19.32 -9.39 -21.66
C MET A 187 -19.03 -7.95 -21.19
N ALA A 188 -18.52 -7.78 -19.98
CA ALA A 188 -18.24 -6.48 -19.41
C ALA A 188 -16.95 -5.85 -19.96
N VAL A 189 -16.00 -6.67 -20.39
CA VAL A 189 -14.72 -6.28 -20.99
C VAL A 189 -14.86 -6.10 -22.49
#